data_a6c0f7265830180ca03899d26cbbaac6
#
_entry.id   a6c0f7265830180ca03899d26cbbaac6
#
_cell.length_a   1.000
_cell.length_b   1.000
_cell.length_c   1.000
_cell.angle_alpha   90.00
_cell.angle_beta   90.00
_cell.angle_gamma   90.00
#
_symmetry.space_group_name_H-M   'P 1'
#
loop_
_entity.id
_entity.type
_entity.pdbx_description
1 polymer ?
#
loop_
_entity_poly.entity_id
_entity_poly.type
_entity_poly.pdbx_seq_one_letter_code
_entity_poly.pdbx_strand_id
1 'polypeptide(L)'
;MNPKLAHGAQRVEALLQDRSEANAHFFQTEAERLARLCHKMAERFAREGRLVAFGASPSDRSDARHVAVEFVHPVIVGKRALPALGLAGEGGQIAPQVALEAEAADIAMAFGGEPDILAALAAARERGCLTVAFTRDSGAEWEFDLGVIADPLIRQEIAETLYHTLWEHVHIFLDNRGLLEGRAARPVHDSGASSFLYPFLGQQETDLDAILADVKQSILLKADEISALRTQTLSEFAGELLDAGRVLRERLDAGGRLIALGNGGSATDAMDVVADFRTPMFGGPPRRALDLTEDTGIITAVANDIGTDAIFLRQVIAYGREGDVLLALSTSGNSLSILEALREGRRRGMVTMAFVGYDGGNVAANSLADHVFISRSENIPRIQEAHASGYHVLRELVELAEPPAEP
;
A
#
# COMPACT_ATOMS: atom_id res chain seq x y z
N MET A 1 -26.97 -17.69 -18.00
CA MET A 1 -25.64 -17.12 -17.66
C MET A 1 -24.65 -17.56 -18.72
N ASN A 2 -23.90 -16.66 -19.33
CA ASN A 2 -22.94 -16.98 -20.39
C ASN A 2 -21.84 -17.89 -19.79
N PRO A 3 -21.53 -19.09 -20.39
CA PRO A 3 -20.50 -19.99 -19.83
C PRO A 3 -19.12 -19.34 -19.64
N LYS A 4 -18.76 -18.38 -20.50
CA LYS A 4 -17.49 -17.63 -20.35
C LYS A 4 -17.49 -16.69 -19.15
N LEU A 5 -18.62 -16.06 -18.80
CA LEU A 5 -18.76 -15.25 -17.60
C LEU A 5 -18.75 -16.11 -16.31
N ALA A 6 -19.33 -17.32 -16.37
CA ALA A 6 -19.30 -18.25 -15.26
C ALA A 6 -17.87 -18.74 -14.96
N HIS A 7 -17.08 -19.03 -15.99
CA HIS A 7 -15.68 -19.42 -15.85
C HIS A 7 -14.80 -18.28 -15.33
N GLY A 8 -15.05 -17.06 -15.81
CA GLY A 8 -14.37 -15.86 -15.31
C GLY A 8 -14.65 -15.55 -13.85
N ALA A 9 -15.92 -15.62 -13.42
CA ALA A 9 -16.30 -15.40 -12.03
C ALA A 9 -15.66 -16.43 -11.07
N GLN A 10 -15.64 -17.72 -11.47
CA GLN A 10 -14.94 -18.77 -10.70
C GLN A 10 -13.45 -18.48 -10.56
N ARG A 11 -12.84 -17.83 -11.55
CA ARG A 11 -11.44 -17.46 -11.50
C ARG A 11 -11.18 -16.34 -10.51
N VAL A 12 -11.97 -15.27 -10.52
CA VAL A 12 -11.87 -14.19 -9.52
C VAL A 12 -12.06 -14.76 -8.11
N GLU A 13 -12.99 -15.71 -7.94
CA GLU A 13 -13.22 -16.39 -6.67
C GLU A 13 -11.99 -17.21 -6.21
N ALA A 14 -11.31 -17.93 -7.13
CA ALA A 14 -10.08 -18.65 -6.80
C ALA A 14 -8.96 -17.71 -6.39
N LEU A 15 -8.73 -16.61 -7.13
CA LEU A 15 -7.74 -15.58 -6.80
C LEU A 15 -8.01 -14.92 -5.44
N LEU A 16 -9.29 -14.75 -5.07
CA LEU A 16 -9.70 -14.25 -3.77
C LEU A 16 -9.43 -15.26 -2.65
N GLN A 17 -9.70 -16.55 -2.89
CA GLN A 17 -9.47 -17.60 -1.92
C GLN A 17 -7.98 -17.69 -1.55
N ASP A 18 -7.08 -17.72 -2.54
CA ASP A 18 -5.63 -17.77 -2.33
C ASP A 18 -5.15 -16.60 -1.45
N ARG A 19 -5.66 -15.39 -1.67
CA ARG A 19 -5.38 -14.19 -0.87
C ARG A 19 -5.85 -14.32 0.57
N SER A 20 -7.09 -14.80 0.74
CA SER A 20 -7.70 -14.94 2.08
C SER A 20 -6.99 -16.01 2.90
N GLU A 21 -6.62 -17.14 2.30
CA GLU A 21 -5.89 -18.21 2.97
C GLU A 21 -4.48 -17.76 3.38
N ALA A 22 -3.73 -17.09 2.48
CA ALA A 22 -2.41 -16.58 2.77
C ALA A 22 -2.44 -15.54 3.90
N ASN A 23 -3.39 -14.59 3.84
CA ASN A 23 -3.57 -13.56 4.87
C ASN A 23 -3.89 -14.18 6.25
N ALA A 24 -4.87 -15.08 6.31
CA ALA A 24 -5.24 -15.74 7.56
C ALA A 24 -4.07 -16.54 8.14
N HIS A 25 -3.36 -17.32 7.31
CA HIS A 25 -2.23 -18.12 7.76
C HIS A 25 -1.11 -17.25 8.33
N PHE A 26 -0.73 -16.18 7.63
CA PHE A 26 0.34 -15.28 8.05
C PHE A 26 0.02 -14.61 9.39
N PHE A 27 -1.12 -13.93 9.50
CA PHE A 27 -1.45 -13.19 10.70
C PHE A 27 -1.76 -14.09 11.91
N GLN A 28 -2.36 -15.26 11.71
CA GLN A 28 -2.53 -16.24 12.79
C GLN A 28 -1.18 -16.72 13.36
N THR A 29 -0.19 -16.86 12.49
CA THR A 29 1.16 -17.29 12.90
C THR A 29 1.94 -16.17 13.58
N GLU A 30 1.87 -14.93 13.05
CA GLU A 30 2.78 -13.85 13.41
C GLU A 30 2.20 -12.81 14.37
N ALA A 31 0.88 -12.83 14.67
CA ALA A 31 0.22 -11.77 15.44
C ALA A 31 0.88 -11.47 16.80
N GLU A 32 1.35 -12.49 17.52
CA GLU A 32 2.04 -12.27 18.81
C GLU A 32 3.40 -11.61 18.64
N ARG A 33 4.18 -12.03 17.64
CA ARG A 33 5.47 -11.43 17.33
C ARG A 33 5.29 -9.99 16.84
N LEU A 34 4.26 -9.72 16.03
CA LEU A 34 3.92 -8.37 15.59
C LEU A 34 3.54 -7.46 16.74
N ALA A 35 2.73 -7.93 17.71
CA ALA A 35 2.39 -7.15 18.89
C ALA A 35 3.64 -6.74 19.70
N ARG A 36 4.58 -7.66 19.89
CA ARG A 36 5.87 -7.40 20.54
C ARG A 36 6.75 -6.43 19.75
N LEU A 37 6.78 -6.57 18.42
CA LEU A 37 7.51 -5.65 17.53
C LEU A 37 6.94 -4.23 17.64
N CYS A 38 5.61 -4.06 17.63
CA CYS A 38 4.96 -2.75 17.79
C CYS A 38 5.41 -2.06 19.09
N HIS A 39 5.49 -2.80 20.20
CA HIS A 39 6.01 -2.28 21.45
C HIS A 39 7.48 -1.83 21.32
N LYS A 40 8.34 -2.66 20.71
CA LYS A 40 9.76 -2.32 20.50
C LYS A 40 9.94 -1.11 19.59
N MET A 41 9.14 -0.98 18.53
CA MET A 41 9.15 0.19 17.68
C MET A 41 8.71 1.45 18.44
N ALA A 42 7.66 1.35 19.28
CA ALA A 42 7.19 2.46 20.10
C ALA A 42 8.27 2.93 21.11
N GLU A 43 9.05 2.01 21.71
CA GLU A 43 10.21 2.35 22.55
C GLU A 43 11.26 3.15 21.78
N ARG A 44 11.54 2.80 20.50
CA ARG A 44 12.49 3.53 19.65
C ARG A 44 11.96 4.94 19.33
N PHE A 45 10.73 5.08 18.90
CA PHE A 45 10.11 6.40 18.68
C PHE A 45 10.04 7.24 19.96
N ALA A 46 9.83 6.62 21.12
CA ALA A 46 9.85 7.33 22.41
C ALA A 46 11.25 7.88 22.77
N ARG A 47 12.31 7.29 22.22
CA ARG A 47 13.71 7.74 22.35
C ARG A 47 14.18 8.60 21.18
N GLU A 48 13.22 9.21 20.45
CA GLU A 48 13.49 10.07 19.29
C GLU A 48 14.08 9.37 18.07
N GLY A 49 14.01 8.03 18.03
CA GLY A 49 14.38 7.25 16.84
C GLY A 49 13.42 7.46 15.68
N ARG A 50 13.89 7.17 14.49
CA ARG A 50 13.18 7.27 13.22
C ARG A 50 12.96 5.88 12.62
N LEU A 51 11.95 5.75 11.77
CA LEU A 51 11.87 4.63 10.84
C LEU A 51 12.72 4.95 9.61
N VAL A 52 13.65 4.07 9.26
CA VAL A 52 14.42 4.10 8.02
C VAL A 52 14.03 2.86 7.23
N ALA A 53 13.12 3.03 6.28
CA ALA A 53 12.62 1.97 5.40
C ALA A 53 13.38 1.99 4.08
N PHE A 54 13.74 0.83 3.52
CA PHE A 54 14.50 0.76 2.28
C PHE A 54 14.21 -0.50 1.48
N GLY A 55 14.28 -0.37 0.15
CA GLY A 55 14.07 -1.43 -0.82
C GLY A 55 14.71 -1.10 -2.16
N ALA A 56 15.04 -2.11 -2.96
CA ALA A 56 15.76 -1.94 -4.23
C ALA A 56 14.93 -2.30 -5.47
N SER A 57 14.12 -3.36 -5.42
CA SER A 57 13.24 -3.70 -6.53
C SER A 57 12.14 -2.63 -6.69
N PRO A 58 11.48 -2.52 -7.84
CA PRO A 58 10.42 -1.53 -8.02
C PRO A 58 9.31 -1.62 -6.96
N SER A 59 8.83 -2.81 -6.60
CA SER A 59 7.82 -3.01 -5.57
C SER A 59 8.37 -2.72 -4.16
N ASP A 60 9.58 -3.17 -3.82
CA ASP A 60 10.17 -2.88 -2.51
C ASP A 60 10.40 -1.38 -2.30
N ARG A 61 10.66 -0.63 -3.39
CA ARG A 61 10.82 0.83 -3.36
C ARG A 61 9.51 1.55 -3.07
N SER A 62 8.40 1.05 -3.63
CA SER A 62 7.08 1.60 -3.32
C SER A 62 6.68 1.30 -1.87
N ASP A 63 6.89 0.07 -1.39
CA ASP A 63 6.67 -0.30 0.01
C ASP A 63 7.48 0.57 0.99
N ALA A 64 8.77 0.79 0.72
CA ALA A 64 9.61 1.66 1.54
C ALA A 64 9.10 3.11 1.60
N ARG A 65 8.58 3.63 0.50
CA ARG A 65 7.96 4.96 0.44
C ARG A 65 6.57 4.97 1.09
N HIS A 66 5.77 3.93 0.88
CA HIS A 66 4.42 3.83 1.43
C HIS A 66 4.46 3.83 2.96
N VAL A 67 5.25 2.93 3.55
CA VAL A 67 5.38 2.88 5.02
C VAL A 67 5.89 4.21 5.60
N ALA A 68 6.80 4.90 4.90
CA ALA A 68 7.26 6.22 5.33
C ALA A 68 6.14 7.27 5.31
N VAL A 69 5.28 7.26 4.27
CA VAL A 69 4.11 8.14 4.19
C VAL A 69 3.16 7.90 5.37
N GLU A 70 2.85 6.64 5.68
CA GLU A 70 1.94 6.28 6.77
C GLU A 70 2.43 6.80 8.14
N PHE A 71 3.72 6.67 8.41
CA PHE A 71 4.29 7.16 9.68
C PHE A 71 4.40 8.69 9.74
N VAL A 72 4.77 9.36 8.64
CA VAL A 72 4.92 10.83 8.61
C VAL A 72 3.57 11.53 8.54
N HIS A 73 2.60 10.99 7.81
CA HIS A 73 1.29 11.59 7.58
C HIS A 73 0.17 10.63 7.98
N PRO A 74 -0.07 10.41 9.27
CA PRO A 74 -1.12 9.52 9.72
C PRO A 74 -2.49 10.01 9.24
N VAL A 75 -3.22 9.13 8.57
CA VAL A 75 -4.56 9.43 8.01
C VAL A 75 -5.66 9.42 9.08
N ILE A 76 -5.37 8.89 10.27
CA ILE A 76 -6.29 8.86 11.42
C ILE A 76 -6.16 10.15 12.20
N VAL A 77 -7.25 10.90 12.33
CA VAL A 77 -7.31 12.15 13.10
C VAL A 77 -6.87 11.93 14.55
N GLY A 78 -5.98 12.80 15.05
CA GLY A 78 -5.45 12.71 16.41
C GLY A 78 -4.19 11.85 16.57
N LYS A 79 -3.76 11.12 15.55
CA LYS A 79 -2.45 10.44 15.56
C LYS A 79 -1.35 11.42 15.19
N ARG A 80 -0.22 11.34 15.92
CA ARG A 80 0.91 12.24 15.66
C ARG A 80 1.77 11.70 14.53
N ALA A 81 2.35 12.59 13.74
CA ALA A 81 3.40 12.26 12.80
C ALA A 81 4.61 11.64 13.53
N LEU A 82 5.11 10.54 13.01
CA LEU A 82 6.34 9.89 13.48
C LEU A 82 7.41 10.04 12.39
N PRO A 83 8.67 10.29 12.76
CA PRO A 83 9.72 10.51 11.77
C PRO A 83 10.01 9.22 11.00
N ALA A 84 9.89 9.27 9.69
CA ALA A 84 10.19 8.14 8.81
C ALA A 84 10.87 8.61 7.52
N LEU A 85 11.78 7.79 7.00
CA LEU A 85 12.50 7.99 5.75
C LEU A 85 12.31 6.75 4.87
N GLY A 86 11.89 6.94 3.61
CA GLY A 86 11.87 5.89 2.59
C GLY A 86 13.07 6.06 1.65
N LEU A 87 14.07 5.20 1.78
CA LEU A 87 15.26 5.20 0.92
C LEU A 87 15.02 4.23 -0.24
N ALA A 88 14.83 4.78 -1.43
CA ALA A 88 14.46 4.02 -2.63
C ALA A 88 15.55 4.08 -3.75
N GLY A 89 16.78 4.41 -3.40
CA GLY A 89 17.94 4.35 -4.29
C GLY A 89 18.17 5.59 -5.15
N GLU A 90 17.43 6.70 -4.98
CA GLU A 90 17.66 7.93 -5.74
C GLU A 90 19.02 8.56 -5.46
N GLY A 91 19.59 8.33 -4.26
CA GLY A 91 20.94 8.77 -3.89
C GLY A 91 22.04 7.78 -4.25
N GLY A 92 21.76 6.71 -5.02
CA GLY A 92 22.69 5.65 -5.38
C GLY A 92 22.41 4.36 -4.59
N GLN A 93 23.47 3.61 -4.24
CA GLN A 93 23.33 2.38 -3.46
C GLN A 93 22.73 2.67 -2.07
N ILE A 94 21.88 1.76 -1.59
CA ILE A 94 21.15 1.89 -0.32
C ILE A 94 22.11 1.71 0.88
N ALA A 95 23.00 0.72 0.83
CA ALA A 95 23.86 0.41 1.95
C ALA A 95 24.74 1.60 2.41
N PRO A 96 25.41 2.37 1.53
CA PRO A 96 26.14 3.58 1.95
C PRO A 96 25.23 4.65 2.56
N GLN A 97 24.00 4.82 2.05
CA GLN A 97 23.04 5.79 2.57
C GLN A 97 22.62 5.40 4.00
N VAL A 98 22.23 4.15 4.23
CA VAL A 98 21.87 3.65 5.56
C VAL A 98 23.05 3.75 6.51
N ALA A 99 24.26 3.44 6.08
CA ALA A 99 25.46 3.56 6.90
C ALA A 99 25.76 5.01 7.33
N LEU A 100 25.36 6.00 6.56
CA LEU A 100 25.51 7.42 6.90
C LEU A 100 24.37 7.92 7.80
N GLU A 101 23.12 7.58 7.48
CA GLU A 101 21.93 8.17 8.07
C GLU A 101 21.46 7.46 9.35
N ALA A 102 21.69 6.14 9.48
CA ALA A 102 21.12 5.37 10.58
C ALA A 102 21.80 5.69 11.93
N GLU A 103 20.99 5.86 12.96
CA GLU A 103 21.38 6.11 14.35
C GLU A 103 20.93 4.94 15.25
N ALA A 104 21.57 4.79 16.40
CA ALA A 104 21.30 3.66 17.30
C ALA A 104 19.85 3.57 17.83
N ALA A 105 19.14 4.69 17.87
CA ALA A 105 17.74 4.73 18.27
C ALA A 105 16.78 4.35 17.12
N ASP A 106 17.25 4.33 15.87
CA ASP A 106 16.39 4.14 14.70
C ASP A 106 15.88 2.70 14.56
N ILE A 107 14.85 2.57 13.72
CA ILE A 107 14.28 1.32 13.26
C ILE A 107 14.64 1.21 11.79
N ALA A 108 15.37 0.17 11.41
CA ALA A 108 15.72 -0.11 10.02
C ALA A 108 14.79 -1.21 9.48
N MET A 109 13.99 -0.89 8.46
CA MET A 109 13.01 -1.80 7.88
C MET A 109 13.37 -2.09 6.42
N ALA A 110 13.72 -3.34 6.13
CA ALA A 110 14.20 -3.77 4.83
C ALA A 110 13.12 -4.52 4.05
N PHE A 111 12.88 -4.07 2.82
CA PHE A 111 12.08 -4.77 1.81
C PHE A 111 13.00 -5.39 0.77
N GLY A 112 12.75 -6.67 0.43
CA GLY A 112 13.60 -7.44 -0.47
C GLY A 112 14.80 -8.11 0.20
N GLY A 113 15.59 -8.81 -0.60
CA GLY A 113 16.74 -9.61 -0.15
C GLY A 113 17.96 -9.47 -1.06
N GLU A 114 18.02 -8.42 -1.88
CA GLU A 114 19.15 -8.14 -2.76
C GLU A 114 20.41 -7.83 -1.95
N PRO A 115 21.60 -8.10 -2.51
CA PRO A 115 22.87 -7.92 -1.77
C PRO A 115 23.06 -6.52 -1.17
N ASP A 116 22.61 -5.46 -1.85
CA ASP A 116 22.70 -4.08 -1.33
C ASP A 116 21.76 -3.85 -0.15
N ILE A 117 20.55 -4.45 -0.16
CA ILE A 117 19.58 -4.39 0.95
C ILE A 117 20.12 -5.15 2.18
N LEU A 118 20.66 -6.34 1.98
CA LEU A 118 21.27 -7.11 3.07
C LEU A 118 22.49 -6.40 3.68
N ALA A 119 23.29 -5.74 2.84
CA ALA A 119 24.41 -4.92 3.31
C ALA A 119 23.93 -3.66 4.06
N ALA A 120 22.85 -3.03 3.62
CA ALA A 120 22.21 -1.91 4.33
C ALA A 120 21.69 -2.33 5.71
N LEU A 121 21.05 -3.49 5.78
CA LEU A 121 20.56 -4.06 7.03
C LEU A 121 21.69 -4.39 8.01
N ALA A 122 22.79 -4.97 7.50
CA ALA A 122 23.98 -5.22 8.30
C ALA A 122 24.58 -3.93 8.87
N ALA A 123 24.70 -2.87 8.05
CA ALA A 123 25.18 -1.56 8.48
C ALA A 123 24.28 -0.94 9.56
N ALA A 124 22.96 -1.04 9.41
CA ALA A 124 21.99 -0.58 10.42
C ALA A 124 22.16 -1.34 11.75
N ARG A 125 22.32 -2.65 11.68
CA ARG A 125 22.56 -3.49 12.87
C ARG A 125 23.85 -3.12 13.60
N GLU A 126 24.94 -2.89 12.87
CA GLU A 126 26.22 -2.43 13.44
C GLU A 126 26.09 -1.09 14.16
N ARG A 127 25.16 -0.24 13.72
CA ARG A 127 24.82 1.03 14.37
C ARG A 127 23.93 0.88 15.61
N GLY A 128 23.36 -0.31 15.87
CA GLY A 128 22.47 -0.57 17.00
C GLY A 128 21.00 -0.30 16.73
N CYS A 129 20.59 -0.14 15.46
CA CYS A 129 19.18 -0.01 15.08
C CYS A 129 18.40 -1.27 15.47
N LEU A 130 17.09 -1.08 15.72
CA LEU A 130 16.13 -2.18 15.69
C LEU A 130 15.95 -2.59 14.23
N THR A 131 16.26 -3.82 13.86
CA THR A 131 16.24 -4.26 12.47
C THR A 131 15.05 -5.18 12.19
N VAL A 132 14.32 -4.89 11.12
CA VAL A 132 13.15 -5.62 10.66
C VAL A 132 13.33 -5.98 9.17
N ALA A 133 13.03 -7.20 8.78
CA ALA A 133 13.07 -7.63 7.38
C ALA A 133 11.90 -8.56 7.05
N PHE A 134 11.46 -8.52 5.78
CA PHE A 134 10.37 -9.36 5.26
C PHE A 134 10.89 -10.54 4.41
N THR A 135 12.14 -10.93 4.66
CA THR A 135 12.79 -12.06 4.03
C THR A 135 13.55 -12.88 5.07
N ARG A 136 13.71 -14.17 4.83
CA ARG A 136 14.48 -15.09 5.67
C ARG A 136 15.99 -14.89 5.51
N ASP A 137 16.74 -15.28 6.53
CA ASP A 137 18.20 -15.29 6.53
C ASP A 137 18.82 -13.91 6.22
N SER A 138 18.09 -12.84 6.50
CA SER A 138 18.54 -11.45 6.33
C SER A 138 19.52 -11.01 7.42
N GLY A 139 19.49 -11.68 8.56
CA GLY A 139 20.23 -11.32 9.78
C GLY A 139 19.59 -10.17 10.56
N ALA A 140 18.34 -9.81 10.29
CA ALA A 140 17.58 -8.87 11.11
C ALA A 140 17.22 -9.45 12.48
N GLU A 141 17.00 -8.58 13.46
CA GLU A 141 16.47 -8.99 14.78
C GLU A 141 15.05 -9.56 14.64
N TRP A 142 14.25 -8.96 13.72
CA TRP A 142 12.89 -9.38 13.41
C TRP A 142 12.78 -9.74 11.93
N GLU A 143 12.65 -11.03 11.66
CA GLU A 143 12.42 -11.54 10.32
C GLU A 143 10.98 -12.08 10.21
N PHE A 144 10.26 -11.64 9.17
CA PHE A 144 8.97 -12.15 8.76
C PHE A 144 9.10 -12.73 7.36
N ASP A 145 9.12 -14.05 7.26
CA ASP A 145 9.38 -14.74 5.99
C ASP A 145 8.16 -14.70 5.06
N LEU A 146 8.05 -13.67 4.26
CA LEU A 146 7.04 -13.61 3.20
C LEU A 146 7.39 -14.50 2.00
N GLY A 147 8.62 -15.01 1.91
CA GLY A 147 9.04 -15.92 0.84
C GLY A 147 8.33 -17.28 0.81
N VAL A 148 7.66 -17.65 1.91
CA VAL A 148 6.79 -18.84 1.95
C VAL A 148 5.53 -18.69 1.10
N ILE A 149 5.14 -17.45 0.77
CA ILE A 149 4.02 -17.14 -0.11
C ILE A 149 4.54 -17.16 -1.55
N ALA A 150 4.08 -18.12 -2.34
CA ALA A 150 4.61 -18.35 -3.69
C ALA A 150 4.28 -17.21 -4.67
N ASP A 151 3.05 -16.66 -4.55
CA ASP A 151 2.59 -15.57 -5.42
C ASP A 151 3.20 -14.23 -4.98
N PRO A 152 3.97 -13.53 -5.84
CA PRO A 152 4.60 -12.25 -5.48
C PRO A 152 3.60 -11.13 -5.23
N LEU A 153 2.43 -11.12 -5.88
CA LEU A 153 1.40 -10.11 -5.67
C LEU A 153 0.74 -10.28 -4.31
N ILE A 154 0.39 -11.51 -3.94
CA ILE A 154 -0.15 -11.82 -2.61
C ILE A 154 0.88 -11.49 -1.52
N ARG A 155 2.16 -11.75 -1.78
CA ARG A 155 3.25 -11.41 -0.87
C ARG A 155 3.29 -9.90 -0.59
N GLN A 156 3.17 -9.08 -1.62
CA GLN A 156 3.15 -7.61 -1.50
C GLN A 156 1.91 -7.14 -0.76
N GLU A 157 0.71 -7.66 -1.06
CA GLU A 157 -0.52 -7.36 -0.33
C GLU A 157 -0.41 -7.65 1.17
N ILE A 158 0.29 -8.73 1.54
CA ILE A 158 0.53 -9.06 2.96
C ILE A 158 1.57 -8.13 3.56
N ALA A 159 2.63 -7.74 2.83
CA ALA A 159 3.58 -6.74 3.29
C ALA A 159 2.89 -5.42 3.60
N GLU A 160 1.99 -4.95 2.73
CA GLU A 160 1.21 -3.73 2.92
C GLU A 160 0.30 -3.82 4.16
N THR A 161 -0.48 -4.89 4.29
CA THR A 161 -1.31 -5.13 5.46
C THR A 161 -0.47 -5.19 6.75
N LEU A 162 0.74 -5.75 6.67
CA LEU A 162 1.66 -5.86 7.80
C LEU A 162 2.17 -4.47 8.24
N TYR A 163 2.70 -3.65 7.33
CA TYR A 163 3.22 -2.34 7.76
C TYR A 163 2.11 -1.36 8.18
N HIS A 164 0.91 -1.42 7.62
CA HIS A 164 -0.26 -0.72 8.13
C HIS A 164 -0.60 -1.18 9.57
N THR A 165 -0.58 -2.49 9.79
CA THR A 165 -0.78 -3.08 11.12
C THR A 165 0.26 -2.57 12.12
N LEU A 166 1.55 -2.53 11.74
CA LEU A 166 2.62 -1.98 12.60
C LEU A 166 2.37 -0.50 12.92
N TRP A 167 2.07 0.31 11.90
CA TRP A 167 1.79 1.73 12.08
C TRP A 167 0.63 1.97 13.04
N GLU A 168 -0.51 1.31 12.85
CA GLU A 168 -1.69 1.47 13.69
C GLU A 168 -1.41 1.09 15.15
N HIS A 169 -0.71 -0.03 15.40
CA HIS A 169 -0.52 -0.55 16.74
C HIS A 169 0.67 0.08 17.49
N VAL A 170 1.67 0.61 16.81
CA VAL A 170 2.70 1.43 17.44
C VAL A 170 2.09 2.62 18.19
N HIS A 171 1.06 3.26 17.63
CA HIS A 171 0.37 4.37 18.27
C HIS A 171 -0.37 3.98 19.55
N ILE A 172 -0.81 2.71 19.69
CA ILE A 172 -1.42 2.23 20.95
C ILE A 172 -0.42 2.33 22.10
N PHE A 173 0.81 1.88 21.90
CA PHE A 173 1.84 1.94 22.93
C PHE A 173 2.30 3.38 23.18
N LEU A 174 2.35 4.23 22.17
CA LEU A 174 2.69 5.65 22.32
C LEU A 174 1.60 6.43 23.09
N ASP A 175 0.34 6.03 22.98
CA ASP A 175 -0.77 6.59 23.75
C ASP A 175 -0.72 6.13 25.24
N ASN A 176 -0.21 4.90 25.50
CA ASN A 176 -0.04 4.31 26.83
C ASN A 176 1.41 4.42 27.34
N ARG A 177 1.88 5.65 27.52
CA ARG A 177 3.29 5.99 27.83
C ARG A 177 3.88 5.34 29.07
N GLY A 178 3.06 4.91 30.03
CA GLY A 178 3.50 4.20 31.24
C GLY A 178 4.17 2.84 30.94
N LEU A 179 4.02 2.32 29.72
CA LEU A 179 4.61 1.06 29.26
C LEU A 179 5.98 1.23 28.58
N LEU A 180 6.40 2.49 28.34
CA LEU A 180 7.63 2.78 27.61
C LEU A 180 8.73 3.16 28.60
N GLU A 181 9.82 2.40 28.66
CA GLU A 181 10.97 2.70 29.50
C GLU A 181 11.62 4.06 29.14
N GLY A 182 11.91 4.87 30.16
CA GLY A 182 12.86 5.99 30.08
C GLY A 182 12.31 7.38 29.81
N ARG A 183 10.99 7.63 29.85
CA ARG A 183 10.44 8.99 29.65
C ARG A 183 9.60 9.52 30.83
N ALA A 184 9.96 10.73 31.31
CA ALA A 184 9.11 11.53 32.18
C ALA A 184 7.82 11.97 31.44
N ALA A 185 6.67 11.82 32.10
CA ALA A 185 5.37 12.16 31.53
C ALA A 185 5.33 13.64 31.13
N ARG A 186 5.26 13.96 29.83
CA ARG A 186 4.80 15.25 29.34
C ARG A 186 3.30 15.15 29.07
N PRO A 187 2.46 16.03 29.63
CA PRO A 187 1.05 16.03 29.30
C PRO A 187 0.87 16.46 27.83
N VAL A 188 0.29 15.58 27.02
CA VAL A 188 -0.17 15.91 25.68
C VAL A 188 -1.68 15.79 25.67
N HIS A 189 -2.35 16.90 25.47
CA HIS A 189 -3.77 16.94 25.16
C HIS A 189 -3.94 16.46 23.72
N ASP A 190 -4.35 15.25 23.54
CA ASP A 190 -5.26 14.83 22.48
C ASP A 190 -5.67 13.36 22.68
N SER A 191 -6.87 13.13 23.18
CA SER A 191 -7.44 11.79 23.37
C SER A 191 -8.73 11.56 22.57
N GLY A 192 -9.05 12.47 21.61
CA GLY A 192 -10.39 12.53 21.02
C GLY A 192 -10.78 11.40 20.10
N ALA A 193 -9.90 10.93 19.21
CA ALA A 193 -10.28 10.01 18.13
C ALA A 193 -9.90 8.54 18.35
N SER A 194 -8.90 8.25 19.18
CA SER A 194 -8.43 6.89 19.41
C SER A 194 -9.35 6.05 20.30
N SER A 195 -10.17 6.68 21.15
CA SER A 195 -11.10 5.96 22.04
C SER A 195 -12.22 5.22 21.30
N PHE A 196 -12.58 5.65 20.09
CA PHE A 196 -13.60 5.00 19.27
C PHE A 196 -13.07 3.72 18.60
N LEU A 197 -11.81 3.74 18.18
CA LEU A 197 -11.17 2.59 17.52
C LEU A 197 -10.74 1.50 18.52
N TYR A 198 -10.54 1.87 19.78
CA TYR A 198 -10.06 0.96 20.82
C TYR A 198 -10.82 1.23 22.14
N PRO A 199 -12.11 0.87 22.24
CA PRO A 199 -12.95 1.18 23.40
C PRO A 199 -12.47 0.52 24.71
N PHE A 200 -11.58 -0.48 24.65
CA PHE A 200 -10.99 -1.16 25.80
C PHE A 200 -9.75 -0.44 26.38
N LEU A 201 -9.18 0.56 25.69
CA LEU A 201 -8.00 1.29 26.15
C LEU A 201 -8.31 2.52 27.03
N GLY A 202 -9.54 2.69 27.48
CA GLY A 202 -9.98 3.83 28.31
C GLY A 202 -9.48 3.86 29.76
N GLN A 203 -8.69 2.86 30.20
CA GLN A 203 -8.03 2.82 31.51
C GLN A 203 -6.53 2.87 31.29
N GLN A 204 -5.80 3.57 32.14
CA GLN A 204 -4.32 3.55 32.17
C GLN A 204 -3.88 2.13 32.60
N GLU A 205 -3.85 1.20 31.63
CA GLU A 205 -3.34 -0.14 31.86
C GLU A 205 -1.82 -0.06 32.00
N THR A 206 -1.29 -0.67 33.03
CA THR A 206 0.15 -0.74 33.33
C THR A 206 0.72 -2.14 33.14
N ASP A 207 -0.15 -3.12 32.84
CA ASP A 207 0.25 -4.49 32.56
C ASP A 207 0.59 -4.65 31.07
N LEU A 208 1.86 -4.75 30.77
CA LEU A 208 2.35 -4.93 29.40
C LEU A 208 1.83 -6.22 28.76
N ASP A 209 1.72 -7.30 29.50
CA ASP A 209 1.26 -8.59 28.96
C ASP A 209 -0.22 -8.53 28.58
N ALA A 210 -1.05 -7.83 29.34
CA ALA A 210 -2.45 -7.59 29.01
C ALA A 210 -2.57 -6.78 27.71
N ILE A 211 -1.81 -5.69 27.57
CA ILE A 211 -1.84 -4.86 26.34
C ILE A 211 -1.29 -5.63 25.12
N LEU A 212 -0.24 -6.42 25.28
CA LEU A 212 0.26 -7.26 24.20
C LEU A 212 -0.79 -8.27 23.73
N ALA A 213 -1.56 -8.86 24.67
CA ALA A 213 -2.67 -9.75 24.33
C ALA A 213 -3.79 -9.03 23.56
N ASP A 214 -4.16 -7.82 23.99
CA ASP A 214 -5.17 -6.98 23.32
C ASP A 214 -4.70 -6.56 21.91
N VAL A 215 -3.45 -6.15 21.77
CA VAL A 215 -2.86 -5.80 20.47
C VAL A 215 -2.83 -7.02 19.54
N LYS A 216 -2.44 -8.20 20.04
CA LYS A 216 -2.51 -9.45 19.28
C LYS A 216 -3.93 -9.72 18.77
N GLN A 217 -4.92 -9.59 19.63
CA GLN A 217 -6.33 -9.79 19.25
C GLN A 217 -6.78 -8.74 18.20
N SER A 218 -6.37 -7.49 18.36
CA SER A 218 -6.65 -6.42 17.39
C SER A 218 -6.03 -6.71 16.03
N ILE A 219 -4.80 -7.23 15.99
CA ILE A 219 -4.13 -7.64 14.74
C ILE A 219 -4.94 -8.72 14.01
N LEU A 220 -5.42 -9.73 14.74
CA LEU A 220 -6.23 -10.81 14.15
C LEU A 220 -7.57 -10.28 13.62
N LEU A 221 -8.24 -9.41 14.36
CA LEU A 221 -9.48 -8.78 13.89
C LEU A 221 -9.27 -7.96 12.62
N LYS A 222 -8.16 -7.22 12.51
CA LYS A 222 -7.84 -6.45 11.31
C LYS A 222 -7.54 -7.34 10.10
N ALA A 223 -6.88 -8.48 10.31
CA ALA A 223 -6.67 -9.47 9.27
C ALA A 223 -7.99 -10.07 8.76
N ASP A 224 -8.97 -10.28 9.64
CA ASP A 224 -10.31 -10.73 9.26
C ASP A 224 -11.10 -9.62 8.54
N GLU A 225 -11.01 -8.36 9.00
CA GLU A 225 -11.64 -7.20 8.37
C GLU A 225 -11.17 -7.00 6.93
N ILE A 226 -9.86 -7.08 6.67
CA ILE A 226 -9.35 -6.94 5.31
C ILE A 226 -9.75 -8.11 4.41
N SER A 227 -9.77 -9.33 4.93
CA SER A 227 -10.26 -10.49 4.18
C SER A 227 -11.74 -10.33 3.80
N ALA A 228 -12.57 -9.82 4.70
CA ALA A 228 -13.97 -9.52 4.43
C ALA A 228 -14.14 -8.41 3.38
N LEU A 229 -13.34 -7.34 3.47
CA LEU A 229 -13.41 -6.23 2.52
C LEU A 229 -12.90 -6.63 1.12
N ARG A 230 -11.82 -7.43 1.02
CA ARG A 230 -11.37 -8.04 -0.24
C ARG A 230 -12.47 -8.88 -0.86
N THR A 231 -13.12 -9.72 -0.05
CA THR A 231 -14.24 -10.57 -0.50
C THR A 231 -15.37 -9.72 -1.04
N GLN A 232 -15.80 -8.70 -0.31
CA GLN A 232 -16.86 -7.79 -0.75
C GLN A 232 -16.48 -7.11 -2.06
N THR A 233 -15.30 -6.48 -2.13
CA THR A 233 -14.85 -5.70 -3.29
C THR A 233 -14.71 -6.58 -4.53
N LEU A 234 -13.97 -7.69 -4.44
CA LEU A 234 -13.68 -8.53 -5.61
C LEU A 234 -14.92 -9.31 -6.09
N SER A 235 -15.80 -9.74 -5.17
CA SER A 235 -17.02 -10.46 -5.55
C SER A 235 -18.08 -9.52 -6.14
N GLU A 236 -18.26 -8.31 -5.57
CA GLU A 236 -19.22 -7.32 -6.07
C GLU A 236 -18.86 -6.89 -7.50
N PHE A 237 -17.58 -6.69 -7.78
CA PHE A 237 -17.06 -6.19 -9.04
C PHE A 237 -16.43 -7.25 -9.95
N ALA A 238 -16.64 -8.57 -9.70
CA ALA A 238 -16.01 -9.63 -10.47
C ALA A 238 -16.25 -9.52 -11.98
N GLY A 239 -17.49 -9.23 -12.39
CA GLY A 239 -17.84 -9.03 -13.80
C GLY A 239 -17.18 -7.80 -14.42
N GLU A 240 -17.13 -6.71 -13.67
CA GLU A 240 -16.50 -5.46 -14.09
C GLU A 240 -14.97 -5.61 -14.19
N LEU A 241 -14.33 -6.31 -13.25
CA LEU A 241 -12.90 -6.63 -13.29
C LEU A 241 -12.51 -7.46 -14.51
N LEU A 242 -13.36 -8.45 -14.88
CA LEU A 242 -13.15 -9.26 -16.09
C LEU A 242 -13.25 -8.41 -17.35
N ASP A 243 -14.24 -7.52 -17.43
CA ASP A 243 -14.39 -6.64 -18.60
C ASP A 243 -13.26 -5.61 -18.67
N ALA A 244 -12.91 -4.98 -17.54
CA ALA A 244 -11.80 -4.05 -17.45
C ALA A 244 -10.45 -4.71 -17.82
N GLY A 245 -10.19 -5.95 -17.34
CA GLY A 245 -9.00 -6.72 -17.69
C GLY A 245 -8.91 -6.99 -19.19
N ARG A 246 -10.03 -7.38 -19.81
CA ARG A 246 -10.12 -7.58 -21.26
C ARG A 246 -9.85 -6.28 -22.02
N VAL A 247 -10.52 -5.19 -21.65
CA VAL A 247 -10.36 -3.87 -22.31
C VAL A 247 -8.92 -3.37 -22.14
N LEU A 248 -8.34 -3.49 -20.95
CA LEU A 248 -6.96 -3.08 -20.67
C LEU A 248 -5.98 -3.88 -21.54
N ARG A 249 -6.14 -5.20 -21.62
CA ARG A 249 -5.32 -6.04 -22.49
C ARG A 249 -5.42 -5.60 -23.96
N GLU A 250 -6.62 -5.44 -24.50
CA GLU A 250 -6.85 -5.01 -25.87
C GLU A 250 -6.13 -3.68 -26.19
N ARG A 251 -6.19 -2.71 -25.26
CA ARG A 251 -5.51 -1.42 -25.41
C ARG A 251 -3.99 -1.57 -25.39
N LEU A 252 -3.45 -2.35 -24.45
CA LEU A 252 -2.00 -2.59 -24.35
C LEU A 252 -1.46 -3.36 -25.57
N ASP A 253 -2.18 -4.37 -26.06
CA ASP A 253 -1.80 -5.15 -27.25
C ASP A 253 -1.86 -4.28 -28.52
N ALA A 254 -2.74 -3.30 -28.57
CA ALA A 254 -2.81 -2.29 -29.64
C ALA A 254 -1.71 -1.20 -29.55
N GLY A 255 -0.81 -1.28 -28.55
CA GLY A 255 0.32 -0.33 -28.37
C GLY A 255 0.00 0.86 -27.48
N GLY A 256 -1.16 0.91 -26.84
CA GLY A 256 -1.52 1.87 -25.80
C GLY A 256 -0.67 1.69 -24.53
N ARG A 257 -0.86 2.60 -23.57
CA ARG A 257 -0.18 2.60 -22.27
C ARG A 257 -1.19 2.60 -21.14
N LEU A 258 -0.82 1.98 -20.02
CA LEU A 258 -1.45 2.24 -18.74
C LEU A 258 -0.81 3.48 -18.13
N ILE A 259 -1.61 4.45 -17.68
CA ILE A 259 -1.15 5.64 -16.96
C ILE A 259 -1.81 5.61 -15.58
N ALA A 260 -1.01 5.53 -14.53
CA ALA A 260 -1.51 5.42 -13.15
C ALA A 260 -1.27 6.71 -12.37
N LEU A 261 -2.17 7.01 -11.43
CA LEU A 261 -2.09 8.18 -10.55
C LEU A 261 -2.86 7.96 -9.23
N GLY A 262 -2.39 8.62 -8.19
CA GLY A 262 -3.00 8.62 -6.85
C GLY A 262 -2.34 9.68 -5.97
N ASN A 263 -2.87 9.90 -4.77
CA ASN A 263 -2.31 10.83 -3.78
C ASN A 263 -1.90 10.08 -2.50
N GLY A 264 -0.83 10.50 -1.84
CA GLY A 264 -0.36 9.89 -0.59
C GLY A 264 -0.02 8.41 -0.75
N GLY A 265 -0.57 7.52 0.08
CA GLY A 265 -0.41 6.07 -0.09
C GLY A 265 -0.92 5.58 -1.44
N SER A 266 -2.03 6.13 -1.97
CA SER A 266 -2.46 5.79 -3.34
C SER A 266 -1.49 6.24 -4.43
N ALA A 267 -0.51 7.11 -4.14
CA ALA A 267 0.57 7.41 -5.08
C ALA A 267 1.60 6.27 -5.12
N THR A 268 1.88 5.66 -3.97
CA THR A 268 2.73 4.46 -3.91
C THR A 268 2.05 3.25 -4.52
N ASP A 269 0.72 3.11 -4.37
CA ASP A 269 -0.06 2.11 -5.11
C ASP A 269 0.05 2.30 -6.63
N ALA A 270 0.04 3.55 -7.12
CA ALA A 270 0.25 3.84 -8.54
C ALA A 270 1.65 3.44 -9.01
N MET A 271 2.69 3.58 -8.16
CA MET A 271 4.04 3.06 -8.44
C MET A 271 4.03 1.55 -8.57
N ASP A 272 3.31 0.83 -7.69
CA ASP A 272 3.20 -0.63 -7.74
C ASP A 272 2.51 -1.10 -9.00
N VAL A 273 1.36 -0.53 -9.33
CA VAL A 273 0.66 -0.80 -10.59
C VAL A 273 1.61 -0.69 -11.78
N VAL A 274 2.40 0.39 -11.84
CA VAL A 274 3.33 0.61 -12.95
C VAL A 274 4.49 -0.39 -12.93
N ALA A 275 5.01 -0.72 -11.75
CA ALA A 275 6.06 -1.73 -11.59
C ALA A 275 5.60 -3.11 -12.08
N ASP A 276 4.40 -3.53 -11.68
CA ASP A 276 3.80 -4.80 -12.05
C ASP A 276 3.56 -4.93 -13.56
N PHE A 277 3.07 -3.86 -14.19
CA PHE A 277 2.85 -3.89 -15.64
C PHE A 277 4.16 -3.84 -16.43
N ARG A 278 5.20 -3.17 -15.95
CA ARG A 278 6.53 -3.17 -16.57
C ARG A 278 7.28 -4.48 -16.38
N THR A 279 6.96 -5.24 -15.34
CA THR A 279 7.58 -6.55 -15.06
C THR A 279 6.85 -7.67 -15.79
N PRO A 280 7.54 -8.53 -16.55
CA PRO A 280 6.93 -9.72 -17.13
C PRO A 280 6.35 -10.63 -16.05
N MET A 281 5.11 -11.06 -16.24
CA MET A 281 4.42 -11.94 -15.32
C MET A 281 3.76 -13.09 -16.05
N PHE A 282 3.75 -14.28 -15.47
CA PHE A 282 3.15 -15.51 -16.06
C PHE A 282 3.62 -15.82 -17.49
N GLY A 283 4.86 -15.41 -17.83
CA GLY A 283 5.40 -15.57 -19.19
C GLY A 283 4.89 -14.55 -20.22
N GLY A 284 4.06 -13.58 -19.80
CA GLY A 284 3.61 -12.48 -20.64
C GLY A 284 4.71 -11.45 -20.90
N PRO A 285 4.53 -10.56 -21.89
CA PRO A 285 5.48 -9.48 -22.17
C PRO A 285 5.41 -8.35 -21.14
N PRO A 286 6.49 -7.56 -20.97
CA PRO A 286 6.40 -6.32 -20.23
C PRO A 286 5.42 -5.36 -20.93
N ARG A 287 4.60 -4.66 -20.14
CA ARG A 287 3.58 -3.75 -20.64
C ARG A 287 4.02 -2.29 -20.48
N ARG A 288 3.57 -1.43 -21.41
CA ARG A 288 3.86 0.00 -21.33
C ARG A 288 3.03 0.63 -20.22
N ALA A 289 3.68 1.16 -19.20
CA ALA A 289 3.03 1.86 -18.09
C ALA A 289 3.76 3.14 -17.74
N LEU A 290 3.06 4.15 -17.20
CA LEU A 290 3.59 5.45 -16.80
C LEU A 290 2.97 5.85 -15.47
N ASP A 291 3.81 6.18 -14.50
CA ASP A 291 3.44 6.73 -13.21
C ASP A 291 3.46 8.27 -13.26
N LEU A 292 2.34 8.91 -12.94
CA LEU A 292 2.24 10.37 -12.86
C LEU A 292 2.63 10.91 -11.47
N THR A 293 2.98 10.05 -10.54
CA THR A 293 3.36 10.42 -9.17
C THR A 293 4.87 10.46 -8.96
N GLU A 294 5.66 9.92 -9.92
CA GLU A 294 7.10 9.71 -9.78
C GLU A 294 7.91 11.01 -9.87
N ASP A 295 7.52 11.94 -10.74
CA ASP A 295 8.29 13.18 -10.96
C ASP A 295 7.88 14.30 -10.00
N THR A 296 8.62 14.40 -8.89
CA THR A 296 8.38 15.43 -7.86
C THR A 296 8.63 16.85 -8.40
N GLY A 297 9.50 17.04 -9.40
CA GLY A 297 9.74 18.32 -10.04
C GLY A 297 8.50 18.81 -10.79
N ILE A 298 7.86 17.93 -11.58
CA ILE A 298 6.61 18.25 -12.29
C ILE A 298 5.49 18.54 -11.28
N ILE A 299 5.31 17.67 -10.29
CA ILE A 299 4.23 17.79 -9.29
C ILE A 299 4.36 19.12 -8.55
N THR A 300 5.55 19.44 -8.04
CA THR A 300 5.76 20.66 -7.24
C THR A 300 5.69 21.93 -8.08
N ALA A 301 6.19 21.91 -9.33
CA ALA A 301 6.07 23.05 -10.25
C ALA A 301 4.60 23.34 -10.57
N VAL A 302 3.82 22.32 -10.94
CA VAL A 302 2.39 22.51 -11.25
C VAL A 302 1.62 22.94 -10.00
N ALA A 303 1.89 22.34 -8.85
CA ALA A 303 1.24 22.71 -7.59
C ALA A 303 1.50 24.18 -7.22
N ASN A 304 2.73 24.66 -7.39
CA ASN A 304 3.13 26.03 -7.09
C ASN A 304 2.53 27.07 -8.06
N ASP A 305 2.56 26.77 -9.37
CA ASP A 305 2.26 27.77 -10.39
C ASP A 305 0.78 27.78 -10.81
N ILE A 306 0.08 26.65 -10.68
CA ILE A 306 -1.30 26.49 -11.13
C ILE A 306 -2.22 26.12 -9.95
N GLY A 307 -1.79 25.15 -9.12
CA GLY A 307 -2.54 24.62 -8.00
C GLY A 307 -2.50 23.11 -7.93
N THR A 308 -2.75 22.58 -6.75
CA THR A 308 -2.71 21.14 -6.48
C THR A 308 -3.72 20.32 -7.29
N ASP A 309 -4.83 20.94 -7.69
CA ASP A 309 -5.88 20.30 -8.50
C ASP A 309 -5.40 19.95 -9.90
N ALA A 310 -4.35 20.63 -10.39
CA ALA A 310 -3.84 20.49 -11.75
C ALA A 310 -2.65 19.52 -11.88
N ILE A 311 -2.13 18.98 -10.79
CA ILE A 311 -0.87 18.20 -10.80
C ILE A 311 -0.91 17.01 -11.75
N PHE A 312 -2.03 16.26 -11.79
CA PHE A 312 -2.21 15.16 -12.73
C PHE A 312 -2.85 15.61 -14.05
N LEU A 313 -3.77 16.57 -14.01
CA LEU A 313 -4.39 17.15 -15.22
C LEU A 313 -3.33 17.57 -16.23
N ARG A 314 -2.32 18.34 -15.81
CA ARG A 314 -1.26 18.82 -16.69
C ARG A 314 -0.45 17.69 -17.32
N GLN A 315 -0.22 16.62 -16.57
CA GLN A 315 0.50 15.45 -17.05
C GLN A 315 -0.36 14.61 -18.01
N VAL A 316 -1.68 14.45 -17.74
CA VAL A 316 -2.62 13.81 -18.68
C VAL A 316 -2.69 14.60 -19.97
N ILE A 317 -2.68 15.95 -19.91
CA ILE A 317 -2.59 16.81 -21.11
C ILE A 317 -1.31 16.55 -21.91
N ALA A 318 -0.20 16.35 -21.24
CA ALA A 318 1.11 16.18 -21.91
C ALA A 318 1.29 14.77 -22.48
N TYR A 319 0.83 13.74 -21.78
CA TYR A 319 1.19 12.35 -22.07
C TYR A 319 0.03 11.48 -22.58
N GLY A 320 -1.22 11.78 -22.17
CA GLY A 320 -2.39 10.95 -22.49
C GLY A 320 -2.79 11.03 -23.96
N ARG A 321 -3.07 9.88 -24.56
CA ARG A 321 -3.46 9.72 -25.97
C ARG A 321 -4.70 8.88 -26.08
N GLU A 322 -5.44 9.03 -27.16
CA GLU A 322 -6.48 8.08 -27.53
C GLU A 322 -5.87 6.66 -27.61
N GLY A 323 -6.56 5.70 -27.02
CA GLY A 323 -6.10 4.31 -26.92
C GLY A 323 -5.31 3.98 -25.65
N ASP A 324 -4.83 4.96 -24.89
CA ASP A 324 -4.26 4.74 -23.56
C ASP A 324 -5.36 4.43 -22.52
N VAL A 325 -4.97 3.89 -21.38
CA VAL A 325 -5.84 3.65 -20.22
C VAL A 325 -5.33 4.49 -19.05
N LEU A 326 -6.24 5.24 -18.41
CA LEU A 326 -5.96 6.02 -17.21
C LEU A 326 -6.53 5.30 -15.99
N LEU A 327 -5.68 4.89 -15.07
CA LEU A 327 -6.06 4.26 -13.81
C LEU A 327 -5.84 5.21 -12.64
N ALA A 328 -6.90 5.56 -11.94
CA ALA A 328 -6.89 6.43 -10.79
C ALA A 328 -7.13 5.65 -9.49
N LEU A 329 -6.33 5.94 -8.47
CA LEU A 329 -6.44 5.37 -7.14
C LEU A 329 -6.77 6.48 -6.15
N SER A 330 -7.89 6.34 -5.41
CA SER A 330 -8.35 7.37 -4.46
C SER A 330 -9.23 6.79 -3.39
N THR A 331 -8.76 6.80 -2.15
CA THR A 331 -9.57 6.28 -1.02
C THR A 331 -10.90 7.02 -0.86
N SER A 332 -10.96 8.32 -1.09
CA SER A 332 -12.19 9.11 -0.93
C SER A 332 -13.05 9.25 -2.20
N GLY A 333 -12.46 9.05 -3.38
CA GLY A 333 -13.12 9.37 -4.66
C GLY A 333 -13.46 10.85 -4.84
N ASN A 334 -12.87 11.77 -4.04
CA ASN A 334 -13.25 13.19 -3.99
C ASN A 334 -12.10 14.16 -4.27
N SER A 335 -10.85 13.70 -4.37
CA SER A 335 -9.69 14.56 -4.60
C SER A 335 -9.79 15.27 -5.95
N LEU A 336 -9.78 16.61 -5.97
CA LEU A 336 -9.95 17.41 -7.20
C LEU A 336 -8.89 17.07 -8.25
N SER A 337 -7.65 16.81 -7.87
CA SER A 337 -6.58 16.39 -8.79
C SER A 337 -6.92 15.09 -9.54
N ILE A 338 -7.60 14.16 -8.88
CA ILE A 338 -8.09 12.90 -9.47
C ILE A 338 -9.27 13.16 -10.41
N LEU A 339 -10.25 13.94 -9.95
CA LEU A 339 -11.47 14.25 -10.74
C LEU A 339 -11.12 14.97 -12.04
N GLU A 340 -10.22 15.96 -11.99
CA GLU A 340 -9.79 16.70 -13.17
C GLU A 340 -8.97 15.83 -14.14
N ALA A 341 -8.11 14.95 -13.63
CA ALA A 341 -7.37 14.00 -14.45
C ALA A 341 -8.32 13.02 -15.19
N LEU A 342 -9.32 12.46 -14.49
CA LEU A 342 -10.31 11.56 -15.10
C LEU A 342 -11.13 12.27 -16.18
N ARG A 343 -11.60 13.50 -15.93
CA ARG A 343 -12.34 14.31 -16.94
C ARG A 343 -11.50 14.52 -18.20
N GLU A 344 -10.22 14.88 -18.02
CA GLU A 344 -9.31 15.10 -19.15
C GLU A 344 -8.98 13.80 -19.89
N GLY A 345 -8.78 12.69 -19.18
CA GLY A 345 -8.57 11.37 -19.78
C GLY A 345 -9.73 10.99 -20.72
N ARG A 346 -10.97 11.12 -20.24
CA ARG A 346 -12.17 10.89 -21.07
C ARG A 346 -12.25 11.84 -22.25
N ARG A 347 -11.96 13.14 -22.06
CA ARG A 347 -11.94 14.13 -23.16
C ARG A 347 -10.94 13.76 -24.25
N ARG A 348 -9.88 13.03 -23.91
CA ARG A 348 -8.83 12.57 -24.85
C ARG A 348 -9.14 11.20 -25.47
N GLY A 349 -10.26 10.58 -25.16
CA GLY A 349 -10.62 9.25 -25.69
C GLY A 349 -9.83 8.11 -25.02
N MET A 350 -9.27 8.35 -23.84
CA MET A 350 -8.69 7.29 -23.02
C MET A 350 -9.81 6.46 -22.38
N VAL A 351 -9.55 5.19 -22.15
CA VAL A 351 -10.37 4.40 -21.22
C VAL A 351 -9.98 4.79 -19.80
N THR A 352 -10.96 5.04 -18.94
CA THR A 352 -10.74 5.48 -17.56
C THR A 352 -11.21 4.43 -16.58
N MET A 353 -10.35 4.11 -15.61
CA MET A 353 -10.61 3.15 -14.53
C MET A 353 -10.32 3.81 -13.19
N ALA A 354 -11.08 3.48 -12.15
CA ALA A 354 -10.88 4.03 -10.83
C ALA A 354 -11.13 3.00 -9.73
N PHE A 355 -10.17 2.84 -8.80
CA PHE A 355 -10.38 2.20 -7.51
C PHE A 355 -10.65 3.30 -6.48
N VAL A 356 -11.79 3.20 -5.80
CA VAL A 356 -12.27 4.20 -4.84
C VAL A 356 -12.81 3.54 -3.57
N GLY A 357 -12.79 4.28 -2.47
CA GLY A 357 -13.33 3.80 -1.19
C GLY A 357 -14.66 4.44 -0.83
N TYR A 358 -15.10 4.24 0.42
CA TYR A 358 -16.37 4.72 0.97
C TYR A 358 -17.56 4.26 0.11
N ASP A 359 -18.27 5.21 -0.47
CA ASP A 359 -19.40 5.03 -1.42
C ASP A 359 -19.01 5.34 -2.88
N GLY A 360 -17.70 5.57 -3.13
CA GLY A 360 -17.16 5.94 -4.44
C GLY A 360 -17.02 7.43 -4.67
N GLY A 361 -17.53 8.27 -3.79
CA GLY A 361 -17.44 9.73 -3.83
C GLY A 361 -17.91 10.34 -5.16
N ASN A 362 -17.33 11.48 -5.51
CA ASN A 362 -17.65 12.20 -6.76
C ASN A 362 -17.23 11.44 -8.03
N VAL A 363 -16.28 10.50 -7.95
CA VAL A 363 -15.93 9.64 -9.10
C VAL A 363 -17.13 8.80 -9.50
N ALA A 364 -17.76 8.11 -8.56
CA ALA A 364 -18.93 7.26 -8.81
C ALA A 364 -20.18 8.11 -9.06
N ALA A 365 -20.46 9.10 -8.22
CA ALA A 365 -21.66 9.92 -8.30
C ALA A 365 -21.80 10.67 -9.64
N ASN A 366 -20.68 11.06 -10.26
CA ASN A 366 -20.67 11.78 -11.55
C ASN A 366 -20.23 10.90 -12.73
N SER A 367 -20.11 9.58 -12.54
CA SER A 367 -19.69 8.62 -13.58
C SER A 367 -18.42 9.10 -14.31
N LEU A 368 -17.40 9.48 -13.56
CA LEU A 368 -16.18 10.08 -14.11
C LEU A 368 -15.18 9.05 -14.68
N ALA A 369 -15.37 7.76 -14.41
CA ALA A 369 -14.59 6.69 -15.00
C ALA A 369 -15.52 5.69 -15.72
N ASP A 370 -14.98 4.99 -16.73
CA ASP A 370 -15.70 3.97 -17.48
C ASP A 370 -15.84 2.69 -16.65
N HIS A 371 -14.84 2.38 -15.80
CA HIS A 371 -14.85 1.29 -14.83
C HIS A 371 -14.59 1.84 -13.44
N VAL A 372 -15.44 1.53 -12.46
CA VAL A 372 -15.32 2.00 -11.08
C VAL A 372 -15.43 0.82 -10.11
N PHE A 373 -14.41 0.63 -9.29
CA PHE A 373 -14.35 -0.40 -8.26
C PHE A 373 -14.41 0.25 -6.88
N ILE A 374 -15.38 -0.15 -6.04
CA ILE A 374 -15.65 0.52 -4.78
C ILE A 374 -15.36 -0.43 -3.61
N SER A 375 -14.34 -0.11 -2.81
CA SER A 375 -14.05 -0.76 -1.54
C SER A 375 -14.83 -0.08 -0.42
N ARG A 376 -15.93 -0.69 0.05
CA ARG A 376 -16.89 -0.07 0.97
C ARG A 376 -16.39 -0.14 2.41
N SER A 377 -15.55 0.78 2.79
CA SER A 377 -15.02 0.95 4.14
C SER A 377 -14.83 2.43 4.45
N GLU A 378 -14.83 2.79 5.73
CA GLU A 378 -14.43 4.11 6.22
C GLU A 378 -12.98 4.12 6.73
N ASN A 379 -12.34 2.95 6.77
CA ASN A 379 -10.96 2.78 7.22
C ASN A 379 -10.02 2.90 6.02
N ILE A 380 -9.26 3.99 5.94
CA ILE A 380 -8.38 4.32 4.81
C ILE A 380 -7.33 3.25 4.55
N PRO A 381 -6.56 2.73 5.52
CA PRO A 381 -5.64 1.61 5.31
C PRO A 381 -6.31 0.36 4.72
N ARG A 382 -7.50 -0.01 5.22
CA ARG A 382 -8.25 -1.17 4.68
C ARG A 382 -8.68 -0.95 3.23
N ILE A 383 -9.06 0.30 2.88
CA ILE A 383 -9.41 0.66 1.49
C ILE A 383 -8.19 0.48 0.58
N GLN A 384 -7.01 0.96 0.97
CA GLN A 384 -5.77 0.82 0.20
C GLN A 384 -5.40 -0.65 0.00
N GLU A 385 -5.40 -1.47 1.05
CA GLU A 385 -5.15 -2.91 0.99
C GLU A 385 -6.15 -3.66 0.09
N ALA A 386 -7.42 -3.22 0.04
CA ALA A 386 -8.40 -3.77 -0.89
C ALA A 386 -8.18 -3.28 -2.32
N HIS A 387 -7.70 -2.04 -2.51
CA HIS A 387 -7.26 -1.53 -3.81
C HIS A 387 -6.07 -2.33 -4.33
N ALA A 388 -5.07 -2.64 -3.47
CA ALA A 388 -3.93 -3.48 -3.83
C ALA A 388 -4.38 -4.83 -4.39
N SER A 389 -5.26 -5.52 -3.69
CA SER A 389 -5.83 -6.78 -4.19
C SER A 389 -6.60 -6.59 -5.50
N GLY A 390 -7.33 -5.47 -5.65
CA GLY A 390 -8.09 -5.15 -6.85
C GLY A 390 -7.21 -4.95 -8.09
N TYR A 391 -6.17 -4.11 -7.98
CA TYR A 391 -5.29 -3.88 -9.15
C TYR A 391 -4.36 -5.07 -9.44
N HIS A 392 -3.99 -5.87 -8.44
CA HIS A 392 -3.27 -7.11 -8.65
C HIS A 392 -4.14 -8.14 -9.40
N VAL A 393 -5.40 -8.32 -8.98
CA VAL A 393 -6.35 -9.18 -9.72
C VAL A 393 -6.54 -8.66 -11.14
N LEU A 394 -6.67 -7.34 -11.34
CA LEU A 394 -6.74 -6.75 -12.68
C LEU A 394 -5.47 -7.07 -13.49
N ARG A 395 -4.27 -6.99 -12.90
CA ARG A 395 -3.00 -7.36 -13.54
C ARG A 395 -2.99 -8.83 -13.96
N GLU A 396 -3.43 -9.73 -13.10
CA GLU A 396 -3.54 -11.16 -13.41
C GLU A 396 -4.53 -11.41 -14.56
N LEU A 397 -5.72 -10.77 -14.51
CA LEU A 397 -6.74 -10.92 -15.54
C LEU A 397 -6.27 -10.43 -16.91
N VAL A 398 -5.42 -9.42 -16.98
CA VAL A 398 -4.82 -8.94 -18.24
C VAL A 398 -3.99 -10.04 -18.91
N GLU A 399 -3.19 -10.78 -18.16
CA GLU A 399 -2.37 -11.86 -18.73
C GLU A 399 -3.18 -13.12 -19.04
N LEU A 400 -4.27 -13.30 -18.34
CA LEU A 400 -5.12 -14.48 -18.43
C LEU A 400 -6.29 -14.31 -19.43
N ALA A 401 -6.51 -13.09 -19.97
CA ALA A 401 -7.51 -12.87 -21.00
C ALA A 401 -7.15 -13.70 -22.25
N GLU A 402 -8.15 -14.38 -22.82
CA GLU A 402 -7.95 -15.06 -24.11
C GLU A 402 -7.58 -14.02 -25.19
N PRO A 403 -6.65 -14.31 -26.10
CA PRO A 403 -6.40 -13.43 -27.23
C PRO A 403 -7.72 -13.20 -27.99
N PRO A 404 -7.92 -12.02 -28.60
CA PRO A 404 -9.09 -11.78 -29.45
C PRO A 404 -9.16 -12.91 -30.50
N ALA A 405 -10.37 -13.44 -30.71
CA ALA A 405 -10.57 -14.45 -31.75
C ALA A 405 -10.04 -13.90 -33.08
N GLU A 406 -9.16 -14.63 -33.74
CA GLU A 406 -8.69 -14.25 -35.08
C GLU A 406 -9.90 -14.00 -35.97
N PRO A 407 -9.89 -12.94 -36.79
CA PRO A 407 -11.02 -12.57 -37.67
C PRO A 407 -11.36 -13.63 -38.74
#